data_f5ea71e398535f4bcfc648a6f4854fa8
#
_entry.id   f5ea71e398535f4bcfc648a6f4854fa8
#
_cell.length_a   1.000
_cell.length_b   1.000
_cell.length_c   1.000
_cell.angle_alpha   90.00
_cell.angle_beta   90.00
_cell.angle_gamma   90.00
#
_symmetry.space_group_name_H-M   'P 1'
#
loop_
_entity.id
_entity.type
_entity.pdbx_description
1 polymer ?
#
loop_
_entity_poly.entity_id
_entity_poly.type
_entity_poly.pdbx_seq_one_letter_code
_entity_poly.pdbx_strand_id
1 'polypeptide(L)'
;MFDKKKNSAESYGVIGLGRFGTALVKTLAAAGKEVIAVDKDEAKVKAVRGYTDYAFFIDELDEVSLKETGMQNCGTVTICIGEQVDVSILTTMLVTKLGVPHVISKAASEVHGEVLKRLGAEVVYPEADMAVRIGKRLISGNLLDYIALGDGVEVRRIAVGGKMLGKSVRQLDVRKVYGINIIAVEHGNQTNVEFAADYTFKEGDSVAVIGKVGKIDKFEKEI
;
A
#
# COMPACT_ATOMS: atom_id res chain seq x y z
N MET A 1 0.17 30.94 -9.59
CA MET A 1 -0.89 31.47 -8.70
C MET A 1 -1.91 30.36 -8.57
N PHE A 2 -1.87 29.60 -7.45
CA PHE A 2 -2.80 28.51 -7.21
C PHE A 2 -4.24 29.05 -7.17
N ASP A 3 -5.11 28.48 -7.98
CA ASP A 3 -6.51 28.88 -8.03
C ASP A 3 -7.19 28.44 -6.74
N LYS A 4 -7.50 29.36 -5.83
CA LYS A 4 -8.00 29.16 -4.46
C LYS A 4 -9.33 28.42 -4.32
N LYS A 5 -9.85 27.81 -5.40
CA LYS A 5 -11.17 27.16 -5.45
C LYS A 5 -11.18 25.72 -5.97
N LYS A 6 -10.05 25.09 -6.25
CA LYS A 6 -10.00 23.62 -6.47
C LYS A 6 -9.81 22.92 -5.12
N ASN A 7 -10.74 22.07 -4.79
CA ASN A 7 -10.84 21.24 -3.57
C ASN A 7 -9.47 20.88 -2.98
N SER A 8 -9.07 21.49 -1.88
CA SER A 8 -7.86 21.13 -1.11
C SER A 8 -7.82 19.64 -0.71
N ALA A 9 -8.95 18.96 -0.69
CA ALA A 9 -9.07 17.53 -0.42
C ALA A 9 -8.51 16.61 -1.54
N GLU A 10 -8.21 17.16 -2.74
CA GLU A 10 -7.73 16.35 -3.88
C GLU A 10 -6.26 16.57 -4.23
N SER A 11 -5.56 17.45 -3.52
CA SER A 11 -4.14 17.71 -3.71
C SER A 11 -3.27 16.99 -2.67
N TYR A 12 -2.12 16.50 -3.10
CA TYR A 12 -1.24 15.66 -2.32
C TYR A 12 0.16 16.24 -2.26
N GLY A 13 0.77 16.21 -1.08
CA GLY A 13 2.18 16.53 -0.90
C GLY A 13 2.99 15.26 -0.65
N VAL A 14 4.19 15.17 -1.24
CA VAL A 14 5.13 14.08 -1.00
C VAL A 14 6.50 14.69 -0.70
N ILE A 15 7.00 14.47 0.51
CA ILE A 15 8.30 14.96 0.97
C ILE A 15 9.27 13.77 1.12
N GLY A 16 10.34 13.78 0.36
CA GLY A 16 11.29 12.68 0.23
C GLY A 16 10.98 11.78 -0.96
N LEU A 17 11.79 11.91 -2.02
CA LEU A 17 11.63 11.22 -3.30
C LEU A 17 12.57 10.01 -3.43
N GLY A 18 12.71 9.25 -2.34
CA GLY A 18 13.29 7.93 -2.37
C GLY A 18 12.41 6.93 -3.13
N ARG A 19 12.72 5.64 -3.05
CA ARG A 19 11.94 4.58 -3.74
C ARG A 19 10.45 4.65 -3.42
N PHE A 20 10.10 4.80 -2.15
CA PHE A 20 8.70 4.87 -1.70
C PHE A 20 8.01 6.15 -2.18
N GLY A 21 8.60 7.32 -1.93
CA GLY A 21 8.00 8.61 -2.34
C GLY A 21 7.87 8.74 -3.85
N THR A 22 8.87 8.32 -4.62
CA THR A 22 8.78 8.32 -6.09
C THR A 22 7.65 7.41 -6.60
N ALA A 23 7.48 6.22 -6.01
CA ALA A 23 6.39 5.33 -6.38
C ALA A 23 5.03 5.95 -6.05
N LEU A 24 4.91 6.62 -4.89
CA LEU A 24 3.70 7.32 -4.48
C LEU A 24 3.35 8.46 -5.45
N VAL A 25 4.32 9.33 -5.80
CA VAL A 25 4.12 10.41 -6.79
C VAL A 25 3.59 9.85 -8.11
N LYS A 26 4.22 8.80 -8.64
CA LYS A 26 3.80 8.15 -9.89
C LYS A 26 2.37 7.62 -9.83
N THR A 27 2.01 6.97 -8.72
CA THR A 27 0.68 6.39 -8.51
C THR A 27 -0.40 7.46 -8.45
N LEU A 28 -0.16 8.54 -7.69
CA LEU A 28 -1.09 9.66 -7.58
C LEU A 28 -1.25 10.39 -8.91
N ALA A 29 -0.16 10.66 -9.61
CA ALA A 29 -0.17 11.29 -10.93
C ALA A 29 -0.91 10.44 -11.97
N ALA A 30 -0.70 9.12 -11.99
CA ALA A 30 -1.42 8.21 -12.88
C ALA A 30 -2.94 8.19 -12.62
N ALA A 31 -3.36 8.49 -11.37
CA ALA A 31 -4.76 8.67 -11.00
C ALA A 31 -5.29 10.10 -11.30
N GLY A 32 -4.51 10.94 -11.98
CA GLY A 32 -4.89 12.32 -12.34
C GLY A 32 -4.93 13.27 -11.13
N LYS A 33 -4.23 12.95 -10.04
CA LYS A 33 -4.18 13.82 -8.85
C LYS A 33 -3.08 14.86 -8.97
N GLU A 34 -3.32 16.04 -8.38
CA GLU A 34 -2.33 17.10 -8.27
C GLU A 34 -1.34 16.75 -7.14
N VAL A 35 -0.05 16.73 -7.45
CA VAL A 35 0.99 16.30 -6.49
C VAL A 35 2.07 17.36 -6.38
N ILE A 36 2.35 17.83 -5.17
CA ILE A 36 3.53 18.62 -4.82
C ILE A 36 4.61 17.65 -4.33
N ALA A 37 5.75 17.61 -4.99
CA ALA A 37 6.86 16.70 -4.70
C ALA A 37 8.09 17.48 -4.25
N VAL A 38 8.72 17.08 -3.14
CA VAL A 38 9.84 17.80 -2.54
C VAL A 38 10.97 16.82 -2.16
N ASP A 39 12.20 17.15 -2.52
CA ASP A 39 13.41 16.45 -2.03
C ASP A 39 14.60 17.42 -2.00
N LYS A 40 15.61 17.12 -1.16
CA LYS A 40 16.89 17.81 -1.12
C LYS A 40 17.88 17.32 -2.18
N ASP A 41 17.54 16.33 -2.97
CA ASP A 41 18.35 15.79 -4.06
C ASP A 41 17.75 16.23 -5.39
N GLU A 42 18.45 17.13 -6.08
CA GLU A 42 17.99 17.67 -7.36
C GLU A 42 17.78 16.59 -8.44
N ALA A 43 18.57 15.50 -8.41
CA ALA A 43 18.43 14.41 -9.36
C ALA A 43 17.10 13.66 -9.15
N LYS A 44 16.69 13.47 -7.90
CA LYS A 44 15.38 12.87 -7.56
C LYS A 44 14.22 13.77 -7.96
N VAL A 45 14.35 15.07 -7.73
CA VAL A 45 13.36 16.07 -8.17
C VAL A 45 13.21 16.03 -9.69
N LYS A 46 14.32 16.03 -10.45
CA LYS A 46 14.30 15.91 -11.91
C LYS A 46 13.61 14.62 -12.39
N ALA A 47 13.83 13.51 -11.68
CA ALA A 47 13.26 12.21 -12.04
C ALA A 47 11.72 12.15 -11.95
N VAL A 48 11.09 13.03 -11.16
CA VAL A 48 9.63 13.06 -10.99
C VAL A 48 8.95 14.18 -11.80
N ARG A 49 9.69 15.08 -12.43
CA ARG A 49 9.14 16.19 -13.26
C ARG A 49 8.26 15.73 -14.43
N GLY A 50 8.44 14.51 -14.91
CA GLY A 50 7.56 13.92 -15.92
C GLY A 50 6.17 13.51 -15.40
N TYR A 51 5.95 13.55 -14.08
CA TYR A 51 4.71 13.14 -13.41
C TYR A 51 3.99 14.30 -12.73
N THR A 52 4.69 15.39 -12.41
CA THR A 52 4.11 16.60 -11.82
C THR A 52 4.93 17.84 -12.16
N ASP A 53 4.23 18.96 -12.44
CA ASP A 53 4.84 20.26 -12.65
C ASP A 53 5.31 20.91 -11.33
N TYR A 54 4.86 20.42 -10.19
CA TYR A 54 5.14 20.95 -8.86
C TYR A 54 6.21 20.13 -8.13
N ALA A 55 7.37 19.97 -8.76
CA ALA A 55 8.52 19.29 -8.18
C ALA A 55 9.59 20.30 -7.76
N PHE A 56 9.87 20.39 -6.45
CA PHE A 56 10.72 21.40 -5.84
C PHE A 56 11.95 20.78 -5.21
N PHE A 57 13.10 21.36 -5.49
CA PHE A 57 14.34 21.14 -4.73
C PHE A 57 14.32 22.05 -3.50
N ILE A 58 14.52 21.49 -2.31
CA ILE A 58 14.64 22.23 -1.05
C ILE A 58 15.82 21.64 -0.28
N ASP A 59 16.88 22.44 -0.13
CA ASP A 59 18.08 22.02 0.60
C ASP A 59 17.80 21.88 2.10
N GLU A 60 17.13 22.88 2.68
CA GLU A 60 16.77 22.91 4.09
C GLU A 60 15.25 22.98 4.27
N LEU A 61 14.68 21.95 4.92
CA LEU A 61 13.26 21.86 5.18
C LEU A 61 12.90 22.67 6.43
N ASP A 62 12.39 23.88 6.19
CA ASP A 62 11.85 24.75 7.22
C ASP A 62 10.39 25.17 6.90
N GLU A 63 9.79 25.95 7.81
CA GLU A 63 8.39 26.40 7.63
C GLU A 63 8.21 27.33 6.43
N VAL A 64 9.22 28.14 6.11
CA VAL A 64 9.16 29.11 5.01
C VAL A 64 9.24 28.38 3.68
N SER A 65 10.26 27.54 3.50
CA SER A 65 10.48 26.76 2.28
C SER A 65 9.29 25.85 1.96
N LEU A 66 8.69 25.20 2.97
CA LEU A 66 7.49 24.40 2.78
C LEU A 66 6.27 25.21 2.36
N LYS A 67 6.09 26.42 2.92
CA LYS A 67 5.00 27.33 2.52
C LYS A 67 5.15 27.82 1.10
N GLU A 68 6.36 28.09 0.65
CA GLU A 68 6.64 28.56 -0.72
C GLU A 68 6.24 27.52 -1.78
N THR A 69 6.31 26.21 -1.46
CA THR A 69 5.81 25.15 -2.35
C THR A 69 4.29 25.08 -2.43
N GLY A 70 3.57 25.69 -1.50
CA GLY A 70 2.12 25.55 -1.37
C GLY A 70 1.67 24.31 -0.61
N MET A 71 2.59 23.62 0.11
CA MET A 71 2.33 22.36 0.84
C MET A 71 1.16 22.48 1.83
N GLN A 72 0.97 23.63 2.45
CA GLN A 72 -0.16 23.93 3.37
C GLN A 72 -1.54 23.86 2.72
N ASN A 73 -1.61 23.87 1.39
CA ASN A 73 -2.87 23.80 0.65
C ASN A 73 -3.23 22.34 0.27
N CYS A 74 -2.36 21.37 0.56
CA CYS A 74 -2.62 19.98 0.30
C CYS A 74 -3.64 19.40 1.29
N GLY A 75 -4.54 18.54 0.81
CA GLY A 75 -5.45 17.78 1.66
C GLY A 75 -4.72 16.68 2.44
N THR A 76 -3.68 16.10 1.84
CA THR A 76 -2.84 15.07 2.45
C THR A 76 -1.38 15.31 2.12
N VAL A 77 -0.50 15.20 3.12
CA VAL A 77 0.96 15.24 2.92
C VAL A 77 1.59 13.97 3.48
N THR A 78 2.42 13.33 2.67
CA THR A 78 3.16 12.12 3.05
C THR A 78 4.64 12.43 3.20
N ILE A 79 5.19 12.21 4.39
CA ILE A 79 6.61 12.31 4.70
C ILE A 79 7.26 10.94 4.49
N CYS A 80 8.10 10.83 3.46
CA CYS A 80 8.75 9.59 3.01
C CYS A 80 10.23 9.50 3.42
N ILE A 81 10.66 10.34 4.37
CA ILE A 81 12.03 10.36 4.90
C ILE A 81 12.16 9.25 5.93
N GLY A 82 12.96 8.21 5.66
CA GLY A 82 13.09 7.05 6.55
C GLY A 82 14.46 6.92 7.23
N GLU A 83 15.54 7.31 6.55
CA GLU A 83 16.90 7.11 7.07
C GLU A 83 17.32 8.18 8.08
N GLN A 84 16.85 9.41 7.93
CA GLN A 84 17.13 10.54 8.81
C GLN A 84 15.93 10.76 9.75
N VAL A 85 15.95 10.06 10.90
CA VAL A 85 14.85 10.05 11.88
C VAL A 85 14.58 11.45 12.44
N ASP A 86 15.61 12.21 12.73
CA ASP A 86 15.54 13.59 13.20
C ASP A 86 14.85 14.51 12.18
N VAL A 87 15.29 14.44 10.92
CA VAL A 87 14.68 15.22 9.83
C VAL A 87 13.22 14.81 9.60
N SER A 88 12.90 13.51 9.68
CA SER A 88 11.53 13.01 9.55
C SER A 88 10.62 13.56 10.64
N ILE A 89 11.07 13.56 11.91
CA ILE A 89 10.32 14.09 13.06
C ILE A 89 10.09 15.59 12.89
N LEU A 90 11.14 16.36 12.59
CA LEU A 90 11.04 17.82 12.43
C LEU A 90 10.12 18.18 11.24
N THR A 91 10.27 17.50 10.11
CA THR A 91 9.40 17.71 8.94
C THR A 91 7.94 17.39 9.24
N THR A 92 7.67 16.29 9.96
CA THR A 92 6.31 15.93 10.37
C THR A 92 5.71 17.00 11.28
N MET A 93 6.46 17.49 12.25
CA MET A 93 6.04 18.58 13.12
C MET A 93 5.72 19.86 12.34
N LEU A 94 6.57 20.25 11.40
CA LEU A 94 6.36 21.43 10.55
C LEU A 94 5.10 21.29 9.70
N VAL A 95 4.91 20.16 9.03
CA VAL A 95 3.72 19.90 8.18
C VAL A 95 2.44 19.91 9.01
N THR A 96 2.45 19.30 10.20
CA THR A 96 1.31 19.34 11.13
C THR A 96 1.02 20.78 11.58
N LYS A 97 2.05 21.56 11.92
CA LYS A 97 1.94 22.99 12.30
C LYS A 97 1.37 23.86 11.16
N LEU A 98 1.64 23.48 9.89
CA LEU A 98 1.06 24.16 8.73
C LEU A 98 -0.45 23.94 8.58
N GLY A 99 -1.05 23.06 9.38
CA GLY A 99 -2.48 22.81 9.40
C GLY A 99 -2.96 21.88 8.27
N VAL A 100 -2.06 21.05 7.72
CA VAL A 100 -2.44 20.03 6.74
C VAL A 100 -3.42 19.02 7.38
N PRO A 101 -4.60 18.77 6.78
CA PRO A 101 -5.63 17.94 7.40
C PRO A 101 -5.20 16.49 7.67
N HIS A 102 -4.47 15.89 6.72
CA HIS A 102 -4.00 14.51 6.81
C HIS A 102 -2.49 14.45 6.61
N VAL A 103 -1.78 14.03 7.64
CA VAL A 103 -0.32 13.85 7.61
C VAL A 103 -0.01 12.38 7.77
N ILE A 104 0.67 11.80 6.79
CA ILE A 104 1.13 10.41 6.81
C ILE A 104 2.65 10.44 6.90
N SER A 105 3.24 9.67 7.81
CA SER A 105 4.69 9.62 7.95
C SER A 105 5.22 8.19 7.95
N LYS A 106 6.27 7.97 7.16
CA LYS A 106 6.99 6.72 7.12
C LYS A 106 7.89 6.59 8.35
N ALA A 107 7.74 5.52 9.12
CA ALA A 107 8.59 5.22 10.26
C ALA A 107 9.66 4.18 9.93
N ALA A 108 10.86 4.38 10.47
CA ALA A 108 11.99 3.45 10.37
C ALA A 108 12.00 2.41 11.51
N SER A 109 11.29 2.68 12.62
CA SER A 109 11.18 1.78 13.78
C SER A 109 9.89 2.07 14.55
N GLU A 110 9.52 1.16 15.47
CA GLU A 110 8.35 1.34 16.34
C GLU A 110 8.47 2.60 17.20
N VAL A 111 9.64 2.83 17.81
CA VAL A 111 9.90 4.03 18.64
C VAL A 111 9.75 5.32 17.80
N HIS A 112 10.32 5.33 16.59
CA HIS A 112 10.13 6.45 15.67
C HIS A 112 8.65 6.67 15.37
N GLY A 113 7.92 5.59 15.07
CA GLY A 113 6.47 5.68 14.80
C GLY A 113 5.65 6.18 15.98
N GLU A 114 6.01 5.84 17.21
CA GLU A 114 5.34 6.41 18.39
C GLU A 114 5.50 7.92 18.49
N VAL A 115 6.69 8.44 18.19
CA VAL A 115 6.92 9.90 18.16
C VAL A 115 6.07 10.55 17.08
N LEU A 116 6.06 9.98 15.86
CA LEU A 116 5.28 10.52 14.74
C LEU A 116 3.76 10.52 15.03
N LYS A 117 3.25 9.47 15.69
CA LYS A 117 1.84 9.41 16.13
C LYS A 117 1.51 10.50 17.13
N ARG A 118 2.41 10.79 18.08
CA ARG A 118 2.23 11.89 19.07
C ARG A 118 2.23 13.26 18.41
N LEU A 119 2.86 13.41 17.25
CA LEU A 119 2.80 14.62 16.42
C LEU A 119 1.50 14.71 15.60
N GLY A 120 0.62 13.72 15.67
CA GLY A 120 -0.67 13.70 14.96
C GLY A 120 -0.62 13.07 13.58
N ALA A 121 0.48 12.41 13.20
CA ALA A 121 0.58 11.73 11.90
C ALA A 121 0.01 10.31 11.96
N GLU A 122 -0.59 9.88 10.85
CA GLU A 122 -0.77 8.47 10.54
C GLU A 122 0.59 7.86 10.21
N VAL A 123 0.91 6.69 10.76
CA VAL A 123 2.22 6.08 10.59
C VAL A 123 2.14 4.82 9.77
N VAL A 124 3.04 4.71 8.79
CA VAL A 124 3.20 3.53 7.94
C VAL A 124 4.61 2.95 8.07
N TYR A 125 4.71 1.62 7.95
CA TYR A 125 5.96 0.86 8.05
C TYR A 125 6.17 0.01 6.78
N PRO A 126 6.39 0.61 5.60
CA PRO A 126 6.35 -0.09 4.32
C PRO A 126 7.32 -1.28 4.23
N GLU A 127 8.50 -1.17 4.81
CA GLU A 127 9.49 -2.22 4.82
C GLU A 127 9.08 -3.40 5.70
N ALA A 128 8.55 -3.13 6.90
CA ALA A 128 8.09 -4.17 7.83
C ALA A 128 6.85 -4.87 7.26
N ASP A 129 5.88 -4.12 6.75
CA ASP A 129 4.66 -4.66 6.14
C ASP A 129 4.98 -5.56 4.95
N MET A 130 5.91 -5.12 4.09
CA MET A 130 6.36 -5.91 2.95
C MET A 130 7.16 -7.14 3.38
N ALA A 131 8.01 -7.04 4.41
CA ALA A 131 8.76 -8.17 4.94
C ALA A 131 7.83 -9.25 5.52
N VAL A 132 6.79 -8.85 6.27
CA VAL A 132 5.76 -9.77 6.77
C VAL A 132 5.03 -10.45 5.60
N ARG A 133 4.68 -9.70 4.56
CA ARG A 133 4.03 -10.22 3.35
C ARG A 133 4.91 -11.25 2.63
N ILE A 134 6.19 -10.97 2.45
CA ILE A 134 7.15 -11.90 1.85
C ILE A 134 7.34 -13.12 2.77
N GLY A 135 7.50 -12.93 4.08
CA GLY A 135 7.65 -14.00 5.06
C GLY A 135 6.51 -15.01 5.01
N LYS A 136 5.25 -14.53 4.99
CA LYS A 136 4.07 -15.40 4.85
C LYS A 136 4.12 -16.21 3.55
N ARG A 137 4.50 -15.60 2.43
CA ARG A 137 4.65 -16.30 1.14
C ARG A 137 5.73 -17.38 1.16
N LEU A 138 6.84 -17.14 1.86
CA LEU A 138 7.94 -18.12 1.98
C LEU A 138 7.59 -19.30 2.86
N ILE A 139 6.74 -19.08 3.88
CA ILE A 139 6.30 -20.15 4.80
C ILE A 139 5.24 -21.06 4.15
N SER A 140 4.33 -20.46 3.38
CA SER A 140 3.27 -21.20 2.69
C SER A 140 3.65 -21.40 1.22
N GLY A 141 3.93 -22.64 0.84
CA GLY A 141 4.34 -22.97 -0.54
C GLY A 141 3.32 -22.61 -1.60
N ASN A 142 2.04 -22.55 -1.25
CA ASN A 142 0.93 -22.27 -2.16
C ASN A 142 0.39 -20.84 -2.07
N LEU A 143 0.74 -20.06 -1.04
CA LEU A 143 0.29 -18.69 -0.88
C LEU A 143 0.99 -17.77 -1.89
N LEU A 144 0.23 -17.21 -2.81
CA LEU A 144 0.73 -16.23 -3.78
C LEU A 144 0.64 -14.81 -3.25
N ASP A 145 -0.47 -14.47 -2.56
CA ASP A 145 -0.73 -13.15 -1.97
C ASP A 145 -1.85 -13.19 -0.94
N TYR A 146 -1.97 -12.14 -0.11
CA TYR A 146 -3.07 -12.01 0.85
C TYR A 146 -3.43 -10.55 1.16
N ILE A 147 -4.69 -10.34 1.61
CA ILE A 147 -5.20 -9.07 2.12
C ILE A 147 -5.87 -9.35 3.47
N ALA A 148 -5.40 -8.72 4.53
CA ALA A 148 -6.04 -8.78 5.85
C ALA A 148 -7.24 -7.81 5.88
N LEU A 149 -8.42 -8.31 6.32
CA LEU A 149 -9.66 -7.52 6.42
C LEU A 149 -10.02 -7.12 7.85
N GLY A 150 -9.26 -7.57 8.84
CA GLY A 150 -9.57 -7.42 10.27
C GLY A 150 -10.24 -8.64 10.88
N ASP A 151 -10.34 -8.69 12.22
CA ASP A 151 -10.94 -9.79 13.00
C ASP A 151 -10.44 -11.19 12.64
N GLY A 152 -9.19 -11.31 12.16
CA GLY A 152 -8.61 -12.58 11.72
C GLY A 152 -9.26 -13.15 10.46
N VAL A 153 -9.86 -12.30 9.62
CA VAL A 153 -10.35 -12.65 8.27
C VAL A 153 -9.32 -12.18 7.24
N GLU A 154 -9.01 -13.05 6.30
CA GLU A 154 -8.13 -12.73 5.17
C GLU A 154 -8.78 -13.14 3.84
N VAL A 155 -8.41 -12.44 2.79
CA VAL A 155 -8.49 -12.93 1.41
C VAL A 155 -7.10 -13.42 1.06
N ARG A 156 -6.98 -14.67 0.60
CA ARG A 156 -5.71 -15.25 0.15
C ARG A 156 -5.81 -15.73 -1.27
N ARG A 157 -4.76 -15.49 -2.04
CA ARG A 157 -4.56 -16.04 -3.37
C ARG A 157 -3.64 -17.25 -3.25
N ILE A 158 -4.16 -18.43 -3.63
CA ILE A 158 -3.52 -19.72 -3.40
C ILE A 158 -3.37 -20.43 -4.75
N ALA A 159 -2.17 -20.96 -5.05
CA ALA A 159 -1.96 -21.78 -6.22
C ALA A 159 -2.74 -23.10 -6.12
N VAL A 160 -3.38 -23.49 -7.20
CA VAL A 160 -4.05 -24.80 -7.29
C VAL A 160 -3.00 -25.90 -7.41
N GLY A 161 -3.11 -26.92 -6.56
CA GLY A 161 -2.20 -28.05 -6.58
C GLY A 161 -2.82 -29.27 -5.90
N GLY A 162 -2.03 -30.33 -5.77
CA GLY A 162 -2.34 -31.52 -5.00
C GLY A 162 -3.76 -32.05 -5.22
N LYS A 163 -4.56 -32.06 -4.16
CA LYS A 163 -5.91 -32.65 -4.17
C LYS A 163 -6.96 -31.81 -4.89
N MET A 164 -6.65 -30.59 -5.30
CA MET A 164 -7.59 -29.74 -6.08
C MET A 164 -7.62 -30.09 -7.56
N LEU A 165 -6.49 -30.51 -8.11
CA LEU A 165 -6.36 -30.79 -9.54
C LEU A 165 -7.38 -31.84 -10.00
N GLY A 166 -8.08 -31.53 -11.09
CA GLY A 166 -9.10 -32.40 -11.70
C GLY A 166 -10.43 -32.47 -10.93
N LYS A 167 -10.56 -31.77 -9.78
CA LYS A 167 -11.84 -31.68 -9.07
C LYS A 167 -12.57 -30.40 -9.41
N SER A 168 -13.88 -30.44 -9.37
CA SER A 168 -14.70 -29.25 -9.51
C SER A 168 -14.86 -28.50 -8.19
N VAL A 169 -15.25 -27.21 -8.27
CA VAL A 169 -15.59 -26.38 -7.10
C VAL A 169 -16.65 -27.09 -6.24
N ARG A 170 -17.66 -27.69 -6.87
CA ARG A 170 -18.71 -28.46 -6.21
C ARG A 170 -18.16 -29.67 -5.48
N GLN A 171 -17.21 -30.41 -6.07
CA GLN A 171 -16.63 -31.62 -5.46
C GLN A 171 -15.74 -31.28 -4.27
N LEU A 172 -15.04 -30.13 -4.31
CA LEU A 172 -14.23 -29.65 -3.17
C LEU A 172 -15.08 -29.18 -2.00
N ASP A 173 -16.24 -28.61 -2.27
CA ASP A 173 -17.21 -28.07 -1.29
C ASP A 173 -16.51 -27.33 -0.13
N VAL A 174 -15.57 -26.43 -0.49
CA VAL A 174 -14.67 -25.79 0.51
C VAL A 174 -15.43 -25.00 1.56
N ARG A 175 -16.65 -24.55 1.22
CA ARG A 175 -17.52 -23.83 2.16
C ARG A 175 -18.01 -24.75 3.28
N LYS A 176 -18.41 -25.96 2.95
CA LYS A 176 -18.92 -26.93 3.92
C LYS A 176 -17.76 -27.59 4.67
N VAL A 177 -16.67 -27.94 3.98
CA VAL A 177 -15.55 -28.68 4.55
C VAL A 177 -14.66 -27.79 5.43
N TYR A 178 -14.34 -26.58 4.96
CA TYR A 178 -13.39 -25.70 5.64
C TYR A 178 -14.02 -24.41 6.17
N GLY A 179 -15.26 -24.06 5.77
CA GLY A 179 -15.92 -22.82 6.15
C GLY A 179 -15.24 -21.58 5.56
N ILE A 180 -14.71 -21.69 4.35
CA ILE A 180 -14.14 -20.61 3.53
C ILE A 180 -14.91 -20.52 2.23
N ASN A 181 -14.78 -19.40 1.52
CA ASN A 181 -15.41 -19.24 0.20
C ASN A 181 -14.35 -18.97 -0.87
N ILE A 182 -14.48 -19.62 -2.04
CA ILE A 182 -13.74 -19.24 -3.24
C ILE A 182 -14.50 -18.05 -3.84
N ILE A 183 -13.80 -16.94 -4.07
CA ILE A 183 -14.35 -15.71 -4.63
C ILE A 183 -13.87 -15.41 -6.04
N ALA A 184 -12.77 -16.04 -6.47
CA ALA A 184 -12.29 -15.97 -7.86
C ALA A 184 -11.47 -17.22 -8.19
N VAL A 185 -11.44 -17.54 -9.48
CA VAL A 185 -10.50 -18.49 -10.08
C VAL A 185 -9.69 -17.74 -11.12
N GLU A 186 -8.37 -17.95 -11.12
CA GLU A 186 -7.47 -17.30 -12.06
C GLU A 186 -6.71 -18.34 -12.87
N HIS A 187 -6.54 -18.07 -14.15
CA HIS A 187 -5.69 -18.84 -15.05
C HIS A 187 -4.81 -17.89 -15.89
N GLY A 188 -3.51 -17.99 -15.73
CA GLY A 188 -2.59 -17.00 -16.31
C GLY A 188 -2.89 -15.58 -15.83
N ASN A 189 -3.24 -14.67 -16.75
CA ASN A 189 -3.60 -13.28 -16.45
C ASN A 189 -5.12 -13.02 -16.45
N GLN A 190 -5.93 -14.07 -16.50
CA GLN A 190 -7.40 -13.94 -16.52
C GLN A 190 -7.97 -14.30 -15.16
N THR A 191 -8.73 -13.39 -14.57
CA THR A 191 -9.46 -13.59 -13.31
C THR A 191 -10.94 -13.74 -13.62
N ASN A 192 -11.53 -14.86 -13.20
CA ASN A 192 -12.95 -15.13 -13.32
C ASN A 192 -13.61 -15.11 -11.92
N VAL A 193 -14.58 -14.22 -11.73
CA VAL A 193 -15.37 -14.11 -10.50
C VAL A 193 -16.75 -14.75 -10.63
N GLU A 194 -17.19 -15.08 -11.86
CA GLU A 194 -18.47 -15.67 -12.19
C GLU A 194 -18.32 -17.14 -12.65
N PHE A 195 -17.40 -17.87 -12.00
CA PHE A 195 -17.12 -19.27 -12.33
C PHE A 195 -18.29 -20.18 -11.88
N ALA A 196 -18.58 -21.20 -12.70
CA ALA A 196 -19.61 -22.18 -12.39
C ALA A 196 -19.15 -23.19 -11.30
N ALA A 197 -20.10 -23.78 -10.58
CA ALA A 197 -19.80 -24.77 -9.54
C ALA A 197 -19.17 -26.07 -10.10
N ASP A 198 -19.32 -26.35 -11.40
CA ASP A 198 -18.72 -27.46 -12.12
C ASP A 198 -17.36 -27.10 -12.77
N TYR A 199 -16.87 -25.86 -12.59
CA TYR A 199 -15.51 -25.50 -13.00
C TYR A 199 -14.50 -26.49 -12.40
N THR A 200 -13.72 -27.13 -13.24
CA THR A 200 -12.72 -28.13 -12.86
C THR A 200 -11.34 -27.49 -12.83
N PHE A 201 -10.66 -27.58 -11.70
CA PHE A 201 -9.34 -26.98 -11.50
C PHE A 201 -8.26 -27.67 -12.35
N LYS A 202 -7.40 -26.85 -12.95
CA LYS A 202 -6.32 -27.26 -13.84
C LYS A 202 -4.96 -26.80 -13.31
N GLU A 203 -3.91 -27.39 -13.83
CA GLU A 203 -2.55 -26.92 -13.57
C GLU A 203 -2.38 -25.46 -14.06
N GLY A 204 -1.71 -24.64 -13.23
CA GLY A 204 -1.55 -23.22 -13.50
C GLY A 204 -2.71 -22.33 -13.03
N ASP A 205 -3.79 -22.93 -12.48
CA ASP A 205 -4.85 -22.17 -11.83
C ASP A 205 -4.38 -21.63 -10.47
N SER A 206 -4.98 -20.53 -10.06
CA SER A 206 -4.98 -20.08 -8.66
C SER A 206 -6.40 -19.70 -8.22
N VAL A 207 -6.64 -19.72 -6.92
CA VAL A 207 -7.94 -19.35 -6.35
C VAL A 207 -7.77 -18.22 -5.36
N ALA A 208 -8.67 -17.24 -5.41
CA ALA A 208 -8.84 -16.30 -4.32
C ALA A 208 -9.89 -16.85 -3.35
N VAL A 209 -9.51 -17.02 -2.08
CA VAL A 209 -10.39 -17.51 -1.02
C VAL A 209 -10.54 -16.48 0.09
N ILE A 210 -11.71 -16.42 0.72
CA ILE A 210 -11.97 -15.57 1.88
C ILE A 210 -12.42 -16.41 3.07
N GLY A 211 -11.88 -16.13 4.26
CA GLY A 211 -12.25 -16.81 5.49
C GLY A 211 -11.41 -16.42 6.69
N LYS A 212 -11.65 -17.07 7.82
CA LYS A 212 -10.80 -16.93 9.01
C LYS A 212 -9.43 -17.58 8.78
N VAL A 213 -8.35 -16.92 9.25
CA VAL A 213 -6.95 -17.34 9.07
C VAL A 213 -6.77 -18.84 9.34
N GLY A 214 -7.14 -19.34 10.52
CA GLY A 214 -6.94 -20.74 10.86
C GLY A 214 -7.71 -21.75 10.00
N LYS A 215 -8.83 -21.32 9.37
CA LYS A 215 -9.57 -22.15 8.42
C LYS A 215 -8.88 -22.21 7.06
N ILE A 216 -8.34 -21.09 6.61
CA ILE A 216 -7.56 -21.05 5.37
C ILE A 216 -6.25 -21.82 5.54
N ASP A 217 -5.56 -21.69 6.69
CA ASP A 217 -4.33 -22.45 6.99
C ASP A 217 -4.57 -23.97 6.93
N LYS A 218 -5.74 -24.42 7.45
CA LYS A 218 -6.12 -25.84 7.33
C LYS A 218 -6.32 -26.24 5.87
N PHE A 219 -7.02 -25.43 5.10
CA PHE A 219 -7.23 -25.68 3.69
C PHE A 219 -5.90 -25.76 2.92
N GLU A 220 -5.00 -24.79 3.09
CA GLU A 220 -3.68 -24.76 2.43
C GLU A 220 -2.80 -25.99 2.72
N LYS A 221 -2.91 -26.56 3.93
CA LYS A 221 -2.14 -27.77 4.31
C LYS A 221 -2.67 -29.06 3.71
N GLU A 222 -3.92 -29.08 3.31
CA GLU A 222 -4.60 -30.28 2.83
C GLU A 222 -4.71 -30.39 1.31
N ILE A 223 -4.36 -29.32 0.57
CA ILE A 223 -4.44 -29.27 -0.90
C ILE A 223 -3.13 -29.58 -1.62
#